data_ac6900b935a0f3a8e06dbad0ecaf0117
#
_entry.id   ac6900b935a0f3a8e06dbad0ecaf0117
#
_cell.length_a   1.000
_cell.length_b   1.000
_cell.length_c   1.000
_cell.angle_alpha   90.00
_cell.angle_beta   90.00
_cell.angle_gamma   90.00
#
_symmetry.space_group_name_H-M   'P 1'
#
loop_
_entity.id
_entity.type
_entity.pdbx_description
1 polymer ?
#
loop_
_entity_poly.entity_id
_entity_poly.type
_entity_poly.pdbx_seq_one_letter_code
_entity_poly.pdbx_strand_id
1 'polypeptide(L)'
;MREVTDLLTLSSWSSMGVVTLAAAASLLLGGCQALAITAAGIGASTGLTHTANSISSRTFTASQPQVRQATILALERMGIKVEGVSSQQALETIRASVADRTVEIEVETLNHATTRISASAQRGAFVFDGATAREIVAQTELAMTELTQSRKARAPGKASSALADSSSGPTAIRR
;
A
#
# COMPACT_ATOMS: atom_id res chain seq x y z
N MET A 1 -1.80 9.50 -75.19
CA MET A 1 -1.35 10.19 -73.98
C MET A 1 -2.43 10.07 -72.89
N ARG A 2 -2.80 8.86 -72.47
CA ARG A 2 -3.84 8.63 -71.42
C ARG A 2 -3.54 7.49 -70.45
N GLU A 3 -2.33 6.92 -70.50
CA GLU A 3 -2.01 5.75 -69.64
C GLU A 3 -0.99 6.00 -68.54
N VAL A 4 -0.51 7.21 -68.36
CA VAL A 4 0.54 7.50 -67.35
C VAL A 4 -0.05 8.04 -66.05
N THR A 5 -1.34 8.44 -66.02
CA THR A 5 -1.95 9.05 -64.85
C THR A 5 -2.56 8.04 -63.86
N ASP A 6 -2.82 6.78 -64.28
CA ASP A 6 -3.46 5.78 -63.44
C ASP A 6 -2.48 5.02 -62.50
N LEU A 7 -1.18 5.04 -62.79
CA LEU A 7 -0.18 4.35 -61.95
C LEU A 7 0.26 5.12 -60.68
N LEU A 8 -0.02 6.41 -60.60
CA LEU A 8 0.36 7.23 -59.48
C LEU A 8 -0.70 7.27 -58.34
N THR A 9 -1.92 6.85 -58.62
CA THR A 9 -3.00 6.87 -57.61
C THR A 9 -3.08 5.60 -56.75
N LEU A 10 -2.53 4.46 -57.22
CA LEU A 10 -2.53 3.19 -56.51
C LEU A 10 -1.44 3.06 -55.42
N SER A 11 -0.37 3.89 -55.53
CA SER A 11 0.73 3.84 -54.55
C SER A 11 0.41 4.61 -53.24
N SER A 12 -0.53 5.52 -53.27
CA SER A 12 -0.88 6.38 -52.14
C SER A 12 -1.78 5.68 -51.09
N TRP A 13 -2.55 4.69 -51.48
CA TRP A 13 -3.49 4.01 -50.56
C TRP A 13 -2.84 2.93 -49.69
N SER A 14 -1.78 2.31 -50.15
CA SER A 14 -1.07 1.28 -49.39
C SER A 14 -0.25 1.88 -48.23
N SER A 15 0.27 3.10 -48.40
CA SER A 15 1.05 3.78 -47.35
C SER A 15 0.17 4.29 -46.18
N MET A 16 -1.07 4.72 -46.47
CA MET A 16 -2.00 5.16 -45.44
C MET A 16 -2.49 4.00 -44.58
N GLY A 17 -2.67 2.81 -45.15
CA GLY A 17 -3.09 1.61 -44.41
C GLY A 17 -2.02 1.11 -43.42
N VAL A 18 -0.76 1.20 -43.79
CA VAL A 18 0.37 0.77 -42.95
C VAL A 18 0.57 1.73 -41.76
N VAL A 19 0.42 3.03 -41.98
CA VAL A 19 0.57 4.05 -40.93
C VAL A 19 -0.57 3.95 -39.90
N THR A 20 -1.81 3.71 -40.35
CA THR A 20 -2.94 3.54 -39.44
C THR A 20 -2.86 2.23 -38.64
N LEU A 21 -2.35 1.15 -39.22
CA LEU A 21 -2.16 -0.12 -38.53
C LEU A 21 -1.03 -0.01 -37.48
N ALA A 22 0.04 0.69 -37.78
CA ALA A 22 1.15 0.94 -36.84
C ALA A 22 0.71 1.83 -35.65
N ALA A 23 -0.14 2.83 -35.89
CA ALA A 23 -0.69 3.68 -34.83
C ALA A 23 -1.63 2.93 -33.90
N ALA A 24 -2.47 2.02 -34.43
CA ALA A 24 -3.37 1.18 -33.62
C ALA A 24 -2.61 0.16 -32.77
N ALA A 25 -1.52 -0.41 -33.27
CA ALA A 25 -0.66 -1.34 -32.52
C ALA A 25 0.05 -0.65 -31.33
N SER A 26 0.45 0.62 -31.49
CA SER A 26 1.10 1.39 -30.44
C SER A 26 0.18 1.72 -29.26
N LEU A 27 -1.14 1.87 -29.50
CA LEU A 27 -2.15 2.11 -28.45
C LEU A 27 -2.45 0.85 -27.61
N LEU A 28 -2.26 -0.34 -28.18
CA LEU A 28 -2.49 -1.59 -27.46
C LEU A 28 -1.31 -2.00 -26.56
N LEU A 29 -0.09 -1.54 -26.84
CA LEU A 29 1.08 -1.81 -26.01
C LEU A 29 1.28 -0.78 -24.89
N GLY A 30 0.65 0.38 -24.95
CA GLY A 30 0.73 1.43 -23.92
C GLY A 30 -0.08 1.16 -22.65
N GLY A 31 -1.01 0.20 -22.67
CA GLY A 31 -1.93 -0.06 -21.56
C GLY A 31 -1.35 -0.86 -20.39
N CYS A 32 -0.22 -1.52 -20.52
CA CYS A 32 0.34 -2.39 -19.48
C CYS A 32 1.50 -1.82 -18.68
N GLN A 33 1.93 -0.58 -18.92
CA GLN A 33 3.09 0.00 -18.21
C GLN A 33 2.77 0.57 -16.81
N ALA A 34 1.51 0.62 -16.43
CA ALA A 34 1.12 1.13 -15.11
C ALA A 34 1.25 0.09 -13.96
N LEU A 35 1.62 -1.15 -14.24
CA LEU A 35 1.75 -2.22 -13.23
C LEU A 35 3.19 -2.64 -12.92
N ALA A 36 4.19 -2.04 -13.58
CA ALA A 36 5.60 -2.36 -13.34
C ALA A 36 6.25 -1.34 -12.38
N ILE A 37 5.63 -1.03 -11.26
CA ILE A 37 6.27 -0.24 -10.21
C ILE A 37 6.64 -1.14 -9.04
N THR A 38 7.95 -1.43 -9.04
CA THR A 38 8.78 -1.68 -7.88
C THR A 38 8.50 -2.94 -7.06
N ALA A 39 8.89 -4.07 -7.61
CA ALA A 39 9.33 -5.20 -6.82
C ALA A 39 10.81 -5.07 -6.43
N ALA A 40 11.20 -3.94 -5.87
CA ALA A 40 12.56 -3.75 -5.35
C ALA A 40 12.51 -2.91 -4.09
N GLY A 41 12.50 -3.57 -2.96
CA GLY A 41 12.81 -2.94 -1.69
C GLY A 41 11.72 -3.03 -0.65
N ILE A 42 11.94 -3.97 0.29
CA ILE A 42 11.54 -3.92 1.69
C ILE A 42 10.05 -4.11 1.99
N GLY A 43 9.71 -5.34 2.39
CA GLY A 43 8.50 -5.63 3.16
C GLY A 43 7.21 -5.36 2.40
N ALA A 44 6.83 -6.33 1.60
CA ALA A 44 5.65 -6.38 0.75
C ALA A 44 4.37 -5.80 1.38
N SER A 45 4.20 -4.50 1.34
CA SER A 45 2.88 -3.91 1.35
C SER A 45 2.41 -3.82 -0.11
N THR A 46 1.93 -4.92 -0.67
CA THR A 46 1.20 -4.89 -1.95
C THR A 46 -0.14 -4.19 -1.71
N GLY A 47 -0.08 -2.90 -1.39
CA GLY A 47 -1.25 -2.10 -1.17
C GLY A 47 -1.79 -1.56 -2.49
N LEU A 48 -2.81 -2.17 -3.03
CA LEU A 48 -3.67 -1.50 -4.00
C LEU A 48 -4.42 -0.41 -3.25
N THR A 49 -4.07 0.85 -3.51
CA THR A 49 -4.86 1.97 -3.02
C THR A 49 -6.04 2.16 -3.95
N HIS A 50 -7.22 1.87 -3.46
CA HIS A 50 -8.47 2.15 -4.18
C HIS A 50 -9.15 3.36 -3.56
N THR A 51 -9.41 4.38 -4.36
CA THR A 51 -10.16 5.57 -3.93
C THR A 51 -11.50 5.56 -4.64
N ALA A 52 -12.56 5.23 -3.93
CA ALA A 52 -13.93 5.38 -4.41
C ALA A 52 -14.70 6.24 -3.41
N ASN A 53 -15.50 7.20 -3.90
CA ASN A 53 -16.37 8.04 -3.07
C ASN A 53 -15.67 8.73 -1.88
N SER A 54 -14.42 9.23 -2.09
CA SER A 54 -13.62 9.89 -1.05
C SER A 54 -13.18 8.99 0.11
N ILE A 55 -13.34 7.68 0.01
CA ILE A 55 -12.80 6.68 0.91
C ILE A 55 -11.45 6.23 0.36
N SER A 56 -10.41 6.25 1.18
CA SER A 56 -9.09 5.72 0.83
C SER A 56 -8.87 4.41 1.55
N SER A 57 -8.57 3.35 0.81
CA SER A 57 -8.36 2.01 1.37
C SER A 57 -6.99 1.46 1.01
N ARG A 58 -6.39 0.68 1.93
CA ARG A 58 -5.13 -0.03 1.70
C ARG A 58 -5.09 -1.34 2.47
N THR A 59 -4.47 -2.35 1.85
CA THR A 59 -4.25 -3.66 2.47
C THR A 59 -2.78 -3.79 2.90
N PHE A 60 -2.57 -4.26 4.15
CA PHE A 60 -1.27 -4.49 4.74
C PHE A 60 -1.05 -5.98 5.00
N THR A 61 0.14 -6.48 4.72
CA THR A 61 0.56 -7.83 5.13
C THR A 61 1.05 -7.74 6.59
N ALA A 62 0.11 -7.58 7.50
CA ALA A 62 0.35 -7.44 8.94
C ALA A 62 -0.92 -7.81 9.70
N SER A 63 -0.77 -8.19 10.98
CA SER A 63 -1.91 -8.47 11.85
C SER A 63 -2.67 -7.19 12.23
N GLN A 64 -3.97 -7.31 12.50
CA GLN A 64 -4.83 -6.19 12.88
C GLN A 64 -4.26 -5.33 14.03
N PRO A 65 -3.73 -5.89 15.13
CA PRO A 65 -3.17 -5.07 16.21
C PRO A 65 -1.97 -4.23 15.77
N GLN A 66 -1.18 -4.72 14.82
CA GLN A 66 -0.04 -3.97 14.28
C GLN A 66 -0.51 -2.80 13.41
N VAL A 67 -1.47 -3.04 12.53
CA VAL A 67 -2.05 -1.99 11.67
C VAL A 67 -2.77 -0.95 12.52
N ARG A 68 -3.55 -1.37 13.51
CA ARG A 68 -4.19 -0.46 14.47
C ARG A 68 -3.19 0.44 15.18
N GLN A 69 -2.12 -0.13 15.72
CA GLN A 69 -1.07 0.63 16.41
C GLN A 69 -0.45 1.68 15.49
N ALA A 70 -0.14 1.32 14.25
CA ALA A 70 0.39 2.24 13.25
C ALA A 70 -0.62 3.35 12.89
N THR A 71 -1.89 2.99 12.76
CA THR A 71 -2.96 3.96 12.48
C THR A 71 -3.10 4.99 13.61
N ILE A 72 -3.12 4.54 14.86
CA ILE A 72 -3.20 5.46 16.03
C ILE A 72 -1.98 6.38 16.06
N LEU A 73 -0.76 5.85 15.85
CA LEU A 73 0.46 6.65 15.78
C LEU A 73 0.43 7.68 14.64
N ALA A 74 -0.11 7.30 13.49
CA ALA A 74 -0.29 8.22 12.35
C ALA A 74 -1.27 9.37 12.70
N LEU A 75 -2.41 9.04 13.32
CA LEU A 75 -3.39 10.03 13.76
C LEU A 75 -2.80 11.02 14.78
N GLU A 76 -2.06 10.53 15.76
CA GLU A 76 -1.37 11.35 16.75
C GLU A 76 -0.39 12.34 16.10
N ARG A 77 0.42 11.87 15.14
CA ARG A 77 1.36 12.72 14.39
C ARG A 77 0.68 13.79 13.56
N MET A 78 -0.50 13.47 13.03
CA MET A 78 -1.33 14.43 12.29
C MET A 78 -2.12 15.38 13.19
N GLY A 79 -2.03 15.25 14.53
CA GLY A 79 -2.82 16.03 15.47
C GLY A 79 -4.31 15.67 15.44
N ILE A 80 -4.68 14.50 14.97
CA ILE A 80 -6.05 14.01 14.89
C ILE A 80 -6.37 13.29 16.22
N LYS A 81 -7.39 13.77 16.93
CA LYS A 81 -7.77 13.23 18.22
C LYS A 81 -8.65 12.00 18.06
N VAL A 82 -8.20 10.86 18.58
CA VAL A 82 -9.03 9.64 18.66
C VAL A 82 -10.10 9.83 19.72
N GLU A 83 -11.36 9.66 19.35
CA GLU A 83 -12.54 9.80 20.25
C GLU A 83 -12.99 8.46 20.79
N GLY A 84 -12.87 7.39 20.00
CA GLY A 84 -13.27 6.07 20.42
C GLY A 84 -12.87 4.98 19.44
N VAL A 85 -12.84 3.76 19.96
CA VAL A 85 -12.59 2.56 19.20
C VAL A 85 -13.70 1.56 19.52
N SER A 86 -14.32 1.01 18.48
CA SER A 86 -15.34 -0.05 18.63
C SER A 86 -14.91 -1.25 17.81
N SER A 87 -15.06 -2.45 18.36
CA SER A 87 -14.70 -3.70 17.69
C SER A 87 -15.91 -4.58 17.53
N GLN A 88 -16.14 -5.09 16.32
CA GLN A 88 -17.20 -6.03 15.99
C GLN A 88 -16.63 -7.16 15.15
N GLN A 89 -16.45 -8.34 15.73
CA GLN A 89 -15.86 -9.50 15.05
C GLN A 89 -14.49 -9.19 14.41
N ALA A 90 -14.42 -9.21 13.06
CA ALA A 90 -13.20 -8.97 12.29
C ALA A 90 -12.97 -7.50 11.91
N LEU A 91 -13.91 -6.60 12.28
CA LEU A 91 -13.89 -5.18 11.95
C LEU A 91 -13.71 -4.36 13.22
N GLU A 92 -12.76 -3.46 13.19
CA GLU A 92 -12.54 -2.44 14.23
C GLU A 92 -12.72 -1.06 13.60
N THR A 93 -13.54 -0.21 14.23
CA THR A 93 -13.80 1.15 13.77
C THR A 93 -13.18 2.14 14.75
N ILE A 94 -12.29 2.98 14.26
CA ILE A 94 -11.65 4.07 14.99
C ILE A 94 -12.34 5.37 14.56
N ARG A 95 -12.96 6.06 15.53
CA ARG A 95 -13.50 7.39 15.32
C ARG A 95 -12.56 8.43 15.87
N ALA A 96 -12.33 9.47 15.07
CA ALA A 96 -11.43 10.54 15.41
C ALA A 96 -11.94 11.88 14.87
N SER A 97 -11.42 12.97 15.41
CA SER A 97 -11.77 14.31 14.94
C SER A 97 -10.56 15.24 14.88
N VAL A 98 -10.64 16.21 13.97
CA VAL A 98 -9.64 17.29 13.84
C VAL A 98 -10.32 18.53 13.31
N ALA A 99 -10.23 19.62 14.07
CA ALA A 99 -10.89 20.89 13.75
C ALA A 99 -12.39 20.69 13.45
N ASP A 100 -12.82 20.92 12.22
CA ASP A 100 -14.20 20.80 11.74
C ASP A 100 -14.47 19.47 11.00
N ARG A 101 -13.55 18.49 11.11
CA ARG A 101 -13.63 17.21 10.40
C ARG A 101 -13.86 16.05 11.36
N THR A 102 -14.76 15.17 10.96
CA THR A 102 -14.91 13.82 11.54
C THR A 102 -14.19 12.82 10.66
N VAL A 103 -13.42 11.95 11.28
CA VAL A 103 -12.66 10.89 10.63
C VAL A 103 -13.16 9.55 11.13
N GLU A 104 -13.42 8.64 10.22
CA GLU A 104 -13.75 7.25 10.52
C GLU A 104 -12.79 6.33 9.79
N ILE A 105 -12.17 5.41 10.52
CA ILE A 105 -11.22 4.44 9.99
C ILE A 105 -11.67 3.06 10.37
N GLU A 106 -11.89 2.24 9.37
CA GLU A 106 -12.20 0.83 9.51
C GLU A 106 -10.94 0.00 9.34
N VAL A 107 -10.67 -0.89 10.30
CA VAL A 107 -9.56 -1.84 10.29
C VAL A 107 -10.14 -3.24 10.24
N GLU A 108 -10.12 -3.82 9.06
CA GLU A 108 -10.74 -5.13 8.76
C GLU A 108 -9.68 -6.23 8.67
N THR A 109 -9.86 -7.30 9.43
CA THR A 109 -9.04 -8.50 9.34
C THR A 109 -9.50 -9.37 8.17
N LEU A 110 -8.69 -9.46 7.11
CA LEU A 110 -8.97 -10.36 5.98
C LEU A 110 -8.52 -11.78 6.28
N ASN A 111 -7.38 -11.93 6.98
CA ASN A 111 -6.89 -13.19 7.54
C ASN A 111 -5.86 -12.87 8.65
N HIS A 112 -5.29 -13.91 9.29
CA HIS A 112 -4.36 -13.76 10.41
C HIS A 112 -3.11 -12.91 10.13
N ALA A 113 -2.73 -12.74 8.86
CA ALA A 113 -1.54 -12.01 8.43
C ALA A 113 -1.84 -10.84 7.48
N THR A 114 -3.13 -10.55 7.22
CA THR A 114 -3.52 -9.53 6.25
C THR A 114 -4.68 -8.71 6.80
N THR A 115 -4.49 -7.41 6.81
CA THR A 115 -5.47 -6.44 7.32
C THR A 115 -5.67 -5.33 6.30
N ARG A 116 -6.91 -4.94 6.08
CA ARG A 116 -7.27 -3.79 5.25
C ARG A 116 -7.68 -2.63 6.15
N ILE A 117 -7.22 -1.42 5.80
CA ILE A 117 -7.79 -0.20 6.36
C ILE A 117 -8.58 0.54 5.30
N SER A 118 -9.64 1.22 5.73
CA SER A 118 -10.45 2.13 4.93
C SER A 118 -10.65 3.40 5.73
N ALA A 119 -10.15 4.52 5.25
CA ALA A 119 -10.26 5.81 5.92
C ALA A 119 -11.24 6.69 5.16
N SER A 120 -12.13 7.35 5.88
CA SER A 120 -13.00 8.42 5.39
C SER A 120 -12.87 9.65 6.28
N ALA A 121 -12.96 10.82 5.68
CA ALA A 121 -12.99 12.08 6.40
C ALA A 121 -14.12 12.95 5.83
N GLN A 122 -14.85 13.63 6.72
CA GLN A 122 -15.99 14.47 6.38
C GLN A 122 -15.90 15.80 7.11
N ARG A 123 -16.25 16.86 6.40
CA ARG A 123 -16.46 18.20 6.96
C ARG A 123 -17.95 18.48 7.00
N GLY A 124 -18.53 18.59 8.22
CA GLY A 124 -19.97 18.65 8.38
C GLY A 124 -20.68 17.41 7.84
N ALA A 125 -21.95 17.53 7.45
CA ALA A 125 -22.78 16.38 7.12
C ALA A 125 -22.60 15.84 5.68
N PHE A 126 -22.04 16.63 4.75
CA PHE A 126 -22.13 16.30 3.32
C PHE A 126 -20.84 16.50 2.51
N VAL A 127 -19.78 17.05 3.10
CA VAL A 127 -18.54 17.33 2.37
C VAL A 127 -17.49 16.30 2.72
N PHE A 128 -17.21 15.40 1.78
CA PHE A 128 -16.14 14.41 1.93
C PHE A 128 -14.77 15.02 1.64
N ASP A 129 -13.78 14.71 2.48
CA ASP A 129 -12.39 15.13 2.34
C ASP A 129 -11.49 13.94 2.00
N GLY A 130 -11.46 13.60 0.74
CA GLY A 130 -10.64 12.51 0.25
C GLY A 130 -9.13 12.77 0.34
N ALA A 131 -8.70 14.04 0.47
CA ALA A 131 -7.29 14.37 0.66
C ALA A 131 -6.82 13.95 2.05
N THR A 132 -7.59 14.32 3.09
CA THR A 132 -7.33 13.88 4.47
C THR A 132 -7.37 12.35 4.59
N ALA A 133 -8.33 11.67 3.97
CA ALA A 133 -8.42 10.21 3.99
C ALA A 133 -7.18 9.54 3.37
N ARG A 134 -6.68 10.04 2.23
CA ARG A 134 -5.46 9.52 1.60
C ARG A 134 -4.23 9.76 2.46
N GLU A 135 -4.12 10.92 3.07
CA GLU A 135 -2.99 11.25 3.94
C GLU A 135 -2.94 10.33 5.17
N ILE A 136 -4.08 10.05 5.80
CA ILE A 136 -4.16 9.11 6.91
C ILE A 136 -3.60 7.73 6.52
N VAL A 137 -4.00 7.22 5.35
CA VAL A 137 -3.51 5.93 4.84
C VAL A 137 -2.01 5.97 4.58
N ALA A 138 -1.50 7.05 3.98
CA ALA A 138 -0.07 7.21 3.71
C ALA A 138 0.75 7.30 5.01
N GLN A 139 0.30 8.07 6.00
CA GLN A 139 0.96 8.19 7.30
C GLN A 139 0.92 6.86 8.09
N THR A 140 -0.16 6.10 7.97
CA THR A 140 -0.23 4.75 8.54
C THR A 140 0.82 3.82 7.93
N GLU A 141 1.08 3.89 6.64
CA GLU A 141 2.14 3.11 5.97
C GLU A 141 3.53 3.47 6.48
N LEU A 142 3.81 4.77 6.62
CA LEU A 142 5.08 5.24 7.19
C LEU A 142 5.26 4.72 8.62
N ALA A 143 4.24 4.82 9.46
CA ALA A 143 4.26 4.32 10.82
C ALA A 143 4.46 2.79 10.87
N MET A 144 3.83 2.02 9.97
CA MET A 144 4.04 0.58 9.85
C MET A 144 5.49 0.23 9.53
N THR A 145 6.11 0.97 8.62
CA THR A 145 7.51 0.78 8.22
C THR A 145 8.44 1.01 9.42
N GLU A 146 8.24 2.09 10.16
CA GLU A 146 9.04 2.41 11.34
C GLU A 146 8.88 1.39 12.46
N LEU A 147 7.66 0.96 12.76
CA LEU A 147 7.40 -0.06 13.77
C LEU A 147 8.07 -1.40 13.41
N THR A 148 8.08 -1.76 12.13
CA THR A 148 8.72 -2.97 11.64
C THR A 148 10.24 -2.88 11.75
N GLN A 149 10.84 -1.75 11.40
CA GLN A 149 12.28 -1.50 11.55
C GLN A 149 12.70 -1.51 13.00
N SER A 150 11.94 -0.87 13.89
CA SER A 150 12.20 -0.84 15.33
C SER A 150 12.16 -2.23 15.97
N ARG A 151 11.21 -3.09 15.54
CA ARG A 151 11.14 -4.49 15.98
C ARG A 151 12.36 -5.30 15.49
N LYS A 152 12.74 -5.12 14.22
CA LYS A 152 13.92 -5.78 13.65
C LYS A 152 15.19 -5.38 14.36
N ALA A 153 15.35 -4.10 14.70
CA ALA A 153 16.50 -3.60 15.46
C ALA A 153 16.55 -4.15 16.91
N ARG A 154 15.39 -4.41 17.53
CA ARG A 154 15.30 -5.01 18.88
C ARG A 154 15.49 -6.53 18.90
N ALA A 155 15.40 -7.21 17.77
CA ALA A 155 15.52 -8.66 17.65
C ALA A 155 16.95 -9.28 17.60
N PRO A 156 18.08 -8.55 17.52
CA PRO A 156 19.41 -9.15 17.41
C PRO A 156 20.01 -9.50 18.77
N GLY A 157 19.42 -10.40 19.52
CA GLY A 157 19.99 -10.78 20.82
C GLY A 157 19.81 -12.23 21.25
N LYS A 158 18.99 -13.01 20.55
CA LYS A 158 18.65 -14.37 21.00
C LYS A 158 19.40 -15.51 20.31
N ALA A 159 20.16 -15.23 19.25
CA ALA A 159 20.91 -16.26 18.53
C ALA A 159 22.39 -16.35 18.93
N SER A 160 22.94 -15.37 19.67
CA SER A 160 24.38 -15.38 20.03
C SER A 160 24.68 -15.97 21.41
N SER A 161 23.70 -16.11 22.29
CA SER A 161 23.92 -16.68 23.63
C SER A 161 23.84 -18.22 23.70
N ALA A 162 23.31 -18.86 22.67
CA ALA A 162 23.21 -20.33 22.63
C ALA A 162 24.51 -21.03 22.16
N LEU A 163 25.45 -20.29 21.58
CA LEU A 163 26.74 -20.85 21.08
C LEU A 163 27.90 -20.70 22.07
N ALA A 164 27.72 -19.92 23.15
CA ALA A 164 28.79 -19.70 24.14
C ALA A 164 28.77 -20.70 25.29
N ASP A 165 27.70 -21.48 25.46
CA ASP A 165 27.56 -22.41 26.61
C ASP A 165 27.89 -23.88 26.27
N SER A 166 28.38 -24.17 25.06
CA SER A 166 28.75 -25.53 24.67
C SER A 166 30.25 -25.81 24.70
N SER A 167 31.11 -24.90 25.23
CA SER A 167 32.55 -25.09 25.22
C SER A 167 33.22 -25.38 26.60
N SER A 168 32.44 -25.54 27.67
CA SER A 168 32.94 -25.99 28.96
C SER A 168 32.67 -27.48 29.17
N GLY A 169 33.44 -28.31 28.46
CA GLY A 169 33.54 -29.73 28.75
C GLY A 169 34.24 -29.98 30.07
N PRO A 170 33.80 -30.98 30.90
CA PRO A 170 34.44 -31.26 32.18
C PRO A 170 35.78 -31.97 31.96
N THR A 171 36.84 -31.34 32.41
CA THR A 171 38.15 -31.99 32.56
C THR A 171 38.06 -33.04 33.66
N ALA A 172 38.05 -34.29 33.28
CA ALA A 172 38.21 -35.42 34.22
C ALA A 172 39.63 -35.42 34.80
N ILE A 173 39.78 -35.18 36.08
CA ILE A 173 41.01 -35.47 36.84
C ILE A 173 40.86 -36.83 37.46
N ARG A 174 41.68 -37.72 36.96
CA ARG A 174 41.97 -39.06 37.48
C ARG A 174 42.91 -38.93 38.68
N ARG A 175 42.50 -39.44 39.84
CA ARG A 175 43.34 -40.19 40.80
C ARG A 175 42.49 -40.98 41.76
#